data_5626c672f3f9e5f727db5c02ac8a8321
#
_entry.id   5626c672f3f9e5f727db5c02ac8a8321
#
_cell.length_a   1.000
_cell.length_b   1.000
_cell.length_c   1.000
_cell.angle_alpha   90.00
_cell.angle_beta   90.00
_cell.angle_gamma   90.00
#
_symmetry.space_group_name_H-M   'P 1'
#
loop_
_entity.id
_entity.type
_entity.pdbx_description
1 polymer ?
#
loop_
_entity_poly.entity_id
_entity_poly.type
_entity_poly.pdbx_seq_one_letter_code
_entity_poly.pdbx_strand_id
1 'polypeptide(L)'
;MSAEAELERLQQNWIDSFEQKDAKACAACYTEDAWVLSTYGDNAHGRDAIEKAMQGWIDGGAKNKKVTDIELSIENDLAYSIIAYSEDYDNDDGSIFTETGKSVNAFKRQTDGSWKFHINVLTSDNPSSA
;
A
#
# COMPACT_ATOMS: atom_id res chain seq x y z
N MET A 1 -20.53 -1.30 11.11
CA MET A 1 -19.39 -0.40 10.81
C MET A 1 -19.59 0.23 9.42
N SER A 2 -19.34 1.52 9.29
CA SER A 2 -19.47 2.20 8.01
C SER A 2 -18.39 1.72 7.02
N ALA A 3 -18.64 1.89 5.72
CA ALA A 3 -17.67 1.57 4.69
C ALA A 3 -16.38 2.37 4.88
N GLU A 4 -16.50 3.65 5.26
CA GLU A 4 -15.34 4.50 5.55
C GLU A 4 -14.48 3.89 6.66
N ALA A 5 -15.10 3.47 7.77
CA ALA A 5 -14.38 2.86 8.87
C ALA A 5 -13.74 1.52 8.48
N GLU A 6 -14.41 0.74 7.63
CA GLU A 6 -13.87 -0.52 7.13
C GLU A 6 -12.65 -0.30 6.25
N LEU A 7 -12.67 0.73 5.41
CA LEU A 7 -11.53 1.07 4.55
C LEU A 7 -10.34 1.59 5.38
N GLU A 8 -10.61 2.38 6.40
CA GLU A 8 -9.57 2.82 7.34
C GLU A 8 -8.92 1.63 8.05
N ARG A 9 -9.74 0.66 8.46
CA ARG A 9 -9.24 -0.57 9.09
C ARG A 9 -8.42 -1.40 8.12
N LEU A 10 -8.85 -1.52 6.86
CA LEU A 10 -8.10 -2.24 5.84
C LEU A 10 -6.71 -1.62 5.67
N GLN A 11 -6.64 -0.30 5.57
CA GLN A 11 -5.38 0.42 5.42
C GLN A 11 -4.49 0.21 6.65
N GLN A 12 -5.06 0.28 7.84
CA GLN A 12 -4.29 0.06 9.07
C GLN A 12 -3.79 -1.39 9.16
N ASN A 13 -4.60 -2.36 8.76
CA ASN A 13 -4.19 -3.76 8.73
C ASN A 13 -3.01 -3.98 7.78
N TRP A 14 -3.01 -3.29 6.64
CA TRP A 14 -1.88 -3.36 5.72
C TRP A 14 -0.60 -2.80 6.38
N ILE A 15 -0.71 -1.64 7.01
CA ILE A 15 0.43 -1.00 7.70
C ILE A 15 0.95 -1.91 8.80
N ASP A 16 0.06 -2.44 9.64
CA ASP A 16 0.45 -3.33 10.76
C ASP A 16 1.13 -4.59 10.24
N SER A 17 0.61 -5.18 9.17
CA SER A 17 1.21 -6.37 8.55
C SER A 17 2.60 -6.08 8.00
N PHE A 18 2.76 -4.92 7.38
CA PHE A 18 4.06 -4.50 6.86
C PHE A 18 5.07 -4.28 7.99
N GLU A 19 4.65 -3.62 9.07
CA GLU A 19 5.51 -3.38 10.23
C GLU A 19 5.93 -4.70 10.91
N GLN A 20 5.08 -5.73 10.83
CA GLN A 20 5.38 -7.06 11.33
C GLN A 20 6.20 -7.89 10.33
N LYS A 21 6.54 -7.32 9.18
CA LYS A 21 7.30 -7.99 8.11
C LYS A 21 6.58 -9.23 7.57
N ASP A 22 5.24 -9.13 7.49
CA ASP A 22 4.39 -10.22 7.03
C ASP A 22 3.84 -9.88 5.62
N ALA A 23 4.64 -10.20 4.60
CA ALA A 23 4.29 -9.92 3.21
C ALA A 23 3.01 -10.65 2.78
N LYS A 24 2.80 -11.86 3.28
CA LYS A 24 1.61 -12.64 2.95
C LYS A 24 0.35 -11.97 3.47
N ALA A 25 0.39 -11.45 4.70
CA ALA A 25 -0.74 -10.72 5.28
C ALA A 25 -0.99 -9.41 4.53
N CYS A 26 0.05 -8.72 4.09
CA CYS A 26 -0.10 -7.54 3.23
C CYS A 26 -0.84 -7.90 1.94
N ALA A 27 -0.40 -8.96 1.27
CA ALA A 27 -1.01 -9.40 0.01
C ALA A 27 -2.45 -9.84 0.19
N ALA A 28 -2.81 -10.38 1.34
CA ALA A 28 -4.17 -10.79 1.66
C ALA A 28 -5.15 -9.60 1.71
N CYS A 29 -4.66 -8.38 1.82
CA CYS A 29 -5.46 -7.16 1.78
C CYS A 29 -5.91 -6.79 0.35
N TYR A 30 -5.41 -7.48 -0.67
CA TYR A 30 -5.67 -7.22 -2.09
C TYR A 30 -6.62 -8.26 -2.68
N THR A 31 -7.34 -7.87 -3.73
CA THR A 31 -8.13 -8.84 -4.50
C THR A 31 -7.19 -9.81 -5.21
N GLU A 32 -7.71 -10.97 -5.64
CA GLU A 32 -6.88 -12.00 -6.30
C GLU A 32 -6.23 -11.50 -7.58
N ASP A 33 -6.90 -10.60 -8.30
CA ASP A 33 -6.43 -10.06 -9.58
C ASP A 33 -5.99 -8.59 -9.48
N ALA A 34 -5.62 -8.14 -8.28
CA ALA A 34 -5.22 -6.76 -8.03
C ALA A 34 -3.92 -6.39 -8.76
N TRP A 35 -3.73 -5.09 -8.92
CA TRP A 35 -2.52 -4.51 -9.50
C TRP A 35 -1.82 -3.61 -8.48
N VAL A 36 -0.50 -3.69 -8.45
CA VAL A 36 0.35 -2.70 -7.80
C VAL A 36 1.27 -2.13 -8.87
N LEU A 37 1.14 -0.84 -9.11
CA LEU A 37 1.90 -0.10 -10.11
C LEU A 37 2.79 0.90 -9.38
N SER A 38 4.09 0.85 -9.62
CA SER A 38 5.04 1.60 -8.82
C SER A 38 6.18 2.15 -9.66
N THR A 39 6.68 3.31 -9.27
CA THR A 39 7.92 3.87 -9.83
C THR A 39 9.16 3.22 -9.22
N TYR A 40 8.98 2.35 -8.21
CA TYR A 40 10.09 1.71 -7.49
C TYR A 40 10.54 0.38 -8.09
N GLY A 41 9.79 -0.16 -9.04
CA GLY A 41 10.11 -1.46 -9.61
C GLY A 41 9.09 -1.92 -10.62
N ASP A 42 9.08 -3.21 -10.92
CA ASP A 42 8.17 -3.81 -11.87
C ASP A 42 6.73 -3.80 -11.32
N ASN A 43 5.78 -3.72 -12.23
CA ASN A 43 4.37 -3.84 -11.88
C ASN A 43 4.09 -5.24 -11.36
N ALA A 44 3.26 -5.33 -10.32
CA ALA A 44 2.82 -6.61 -9.77
C ALA A 44 1.35 -6.82 -10.09
N HIS A 45 1.01 -7.95 -10.68
CA HIS A 45 -0.36 -8.32 -10.99
C HIS A 45 -0.68 -9.66 -10.34
N GLY A 46 -1.72 -9.67 -9.54
CA GLY A 46 -2.13 -10.85 -8.80
C GLY A 46 -1.48 -10.93 -7.43
N ARG A 47 -2.12 -11.67 -6.54
CA ARG A 47 -1.74 -11.71 -5.12
C ARG A 47 -0.34 -12.27 -4.90
N ASP A 48 0.07 -13.29 -5.67
CA ASP A 48 1.42 -13.86 -5.52
C ASP A 48 2.51 -12.88 -5.90
N ALA A 49 2.33 -12.15 -7.01
CA ALA A 49 3.28 -11.12 -7.43
C ALA A 49 3.33 -9.96 -6.43
N ILE A 50 2.16 -9.59 -5.88
CA ILE A 50 2.07 -8.55 -4.86
C ILE A 50 2.79 -8.97 -3.59
N GLU A 51 2.66 -10.22 -3.17
CA GLU A 51 3.38 -10.71 -2.00
C GLU A 51 4.89 -10.59 -2.20
N LYS A 52 5.39 -10.93 -3.38
CA LYS A 52 6.82 -10.81 -3.70
C LYS A 52 7.26 -9.33 -3.68
N ALA A 53 6.44 -8.42 -4.20
CA ALA A 53 6.74 -7.00 -4.17
C ALA A 53 6.81 -6.47 -2.73
N MET A 54 5.86 -6.88 -1.88
CA MET A 54 5.84 -6.49 -0.47
C MET A 54 7.08 -7.05 0.25
N GLN A 55 7.44 -8.29 -0.03
CA GLN A 55 8.63 -8.90 0.56
C GLN A 55 9.90 -8.15 0.15
N GLY A 56 9.98 -7.71 -1.11
CA GLY A 56 11.10 -6.91 -1.58
C GLY A 56 11.25 -5.59 -0.83
N TRP A 57 10.13 -4.90 -0.58
CA TRP A 57 10.16 -3.66 0.19
C TRP A 57 10.53 -3.89 1.65
N ILE A 58 10.02 -4.96 2.25
CA ILE A 58 10.37 -5.36 3.62
C ILE A 58 11.87 -5.66 3.69
N ASP A 59 12.39 -6.46 2.76
CA ASP A 59 13.80 -6.83 2.71
C ASP A 59 14.70 -5.60 2.47
N GLY A 60 14.18 -4.60 1.75
CA GLY A 60 14.87 -3.33 1.52
C GLY A 60 14.96 -2.44 2.74
N GLY A 61 14.31 -2.81 3.85
CA GLY A 61 14.42 -2.11 5.11
C GLY A 61 13.45 -0.96 5.32
N ALA A 62 12.40 -0.86 4.50
CA ALA A 62 11.37 0.18 4.70
C ALA A 62 10.74 0.04 6.08
N LYS A 63 10.65 1.14 6.83
CA LYS A 63 10.09 1.16 8.18
C LYS A 63 9.41 2.50 8.45
N ASN A 64 8.71 2.59 9.58
CA ASN A 64 8.03 3.81 10.02
C ASN A 64 7.06 4.34 8.96
N LYS A 65 6.26 3.45 8.39
CA LYS A 65 5.28 3.86 7.39
C LYS A 65 4.23 4.78 8.01
N LYS A 66 4.01 5.91 7.34
CA LYS A 66 2.98 6.88 7.72
C LYS A 66 2.14 7.18 6.50
N VAL A 67 0.85 7.32 6.72
CA VAL A 67 -0.12 7.61 5.67
C VAL A 67 -0.99 8.77 6.13
N THR A 68 -1.19 9.72 5.24
CA THR A 68 -2.10 10.86 5.45
C THR A 68 -3.14 10.83 4.36
N ASP A 69 -4.40 10.79 4.75
CA ASP A 69 -5.52 10.79 3.81
C ASP A 69 -5.68 12.19 3.17
N ILE A 70 -5.79 12.22 1.85
CA ILE A 70 -6.07 13.43 1.10
C ILE A 70 -7.54 13.43 0.66
N GLU A 71 -8.00 12.32 0.09
CA GLU A 71 -9.37 12.19 -0.37
C GLU A 71 -9.80 10.74 -0.33
N LEU A 72 -11.04 10.50 0.04
CA LEU A 72 -11.69 9.19 -0.01
C LEU A 72 -13.08 9.36 -0.59
N SER A 73 -13.42 8.57 -1.61
CA SER A 73 -14.74 8.56 -2.21
C SER A 73 -15.24 7.13 -2.30
N ILE A 74 -16.47 6.92 -1.88
CA ILE A 74 -17.10 5.60 -1.84
C ILE A 74 -18.38 5.66 -2.64
N GLU A 75 -18.54 4.72 -3.59
CA GLU A 75 -19.73 4.65 -4.41
C GLU A 75 -20.10 3.18 -4.63
N ASN A 76 -21.13 2.72 -3.91
CA ASN A 76 -21.58 1.33 -3.92
C ASN A 76 -20.46 0.38 -3.51
N ASP A 77 -20.05 -0.51 -4.41
CA ASP A 77 -19.03 -1.54 -4.14
C ASP A 77 -17.63 -1.15 -4.58
N LEU A 78 -17.46 0.12 -5.00
CA LEU A 78 -16.18 0.67 -5.41
C LEU A 78 -15.83 1.89 -4.57
N ALA A 79 -14.56 2.07 -4.33
CA ALA A 79 -14.06 3.26 -3.66
C ALA A 79 -12.70 3.62 -4.22
N TYR A 80 -12.29 4.87 -4.05
CA TYR A 80 -10.90 5.25 -4.31
C TYR A 80 -10.41 6.14 -3.18
N SER A 81 -9.10 6.15 -3.01
CA SER A 81 -8.46 7.09 -2.09
C SER A 81 -7.23 7.69 -2.74
N ILE A 82 -6.91 8.90 -2.29
CA ILE A 82 -5.63 9.54 -2.58
C ILE A 82 -4.97 9.75 -1.24
N ILE A 83 -3.73 9.29 -1.09
CA ILE A 83 -2.99 9.43 0.15
C ILE A 83 -1.59 9.99 -0.13
N ALA A 84 -1.01 10.61 0.89
CA ALA A 84 0.41 10.88 0.94
C ALA A 84 1.04 9.86 1.88
N TYR A 85 2.21 9.34 1.53
CA TYR A 85 2.90 8.38 2.38
C TYR A 85 4.34 8.80 2.62
N SER A 86 4.89 8.30 3.73
CA SER A 86 6.32 8.39 3.99
C SER A 86 6.81 7.09 4.61
N GLU A 87 8.07 6.79 4.40
CA GLU A 87 8.73 5.64 4.99
C GLU A 87 10.21 5.93 5.12
N ASP A 88 10.83 5.31 6.11
CA ASP A 88 12.23 5.54 6.45
C ASP A 88 13.09 4.35 6.06
N TYR A 89 14.32 4.66 5.65
CA TYR A 89 15.36 3.67 5.39
C TYR A 89 16.63 4.07 6.11
N ASP A 90 17.36 3.09 6.62
CA ASP A 90 18.68 3.35 7.23
C ASP A 90 19.74 3.40 6.13
N ASN A 91 20.54 4.46 6.14
CA ASN A 91 21.71 4.56 5.29
C ASN A 91 22.90 3.84 5.95
N ASP A 92 23.90 3.49 5.15
CA ASP A 92 25.10 2.79 5.64
C ASP A 92 25.89 3.61 6.68
N ASP A 93 25.77 4.93 6.63
CA ASP A 93 26.46 5.83 7.56
C ASP A 93 25.71 6.06 8.88
N GLY A 94 24.57 5.38 9.08
CA GLY A 94 23.74 5.51 10.27
C GLY A 94 22.71 6.63 10.21
N SER A 95 22.70 7.42 9.15
CA SER A 95 21.65 8.43 8.96
C SER A 95 20.38 7.77 8.43
N ILE A 96 19.25 8.51 8.46
CA ILE A 96 17.96 8.04 7.98
C ILE A 96 17.58 8.80 6.72
N PHE A 97 17.16 8.07 5.68
CA PHE A 97 16.56 8.64 4.49
C PHE A 97 15.05 8.44 4.59
N THR A 98 14.28 9.52 4.41
CA THR A 98 12.82 9.45 4.38
C THR A 98 12.34 9.58 2.94
N GLU A 99 11.70 8.53 2.45
CA GLU A 99 11.04 8.53 1.13
C GLU A 99 9.62 9.02 1.30
N THR A 100 9.19 9.91 0.42
CA THR A 100 7.81 10.41 0.39
C THR A 100 7.22 10.24 -0.99
N GLY A 101 5.92 10.13 -1.04
CA GLY A 101 5.20 9.98 -2.30
C GLY A 101 3.70 10.10 -2.13
N LYS A 102 3.02 9.84 -3.24
CA LYS A 102 1.56 9.82 -3.28
C LYS A 102 1.10 8.46 -3.78
N SER A 103 -0.06 8.05 -3.31
CA SER A 103 -0.67 6.80 -3.76
C SER A 103 -2.12 7.04 -4.11
N VAL A 104 -2.55 6.41 -5.19
CA VAL A 104 -3.96 6.32 -5.57
C VAL A 104 -4.36 4.87 -5.45
N ASN A 105 -5.42 4.61 -4.68
CA ASN A 105 -5.93 3.27 -4.44
C ASN A 105 -7.36 3.16 -4.93
N ALA A 106 -7.67 2.07 -5.62
CA ALA A 106 -9.04 1.66 -5.88
C ALA A 106 -9.35 0.44 -5.02
N PHE A 107 -10.53 0.40 -4.44
CA PHE A 107 -10.98 -0.68 -3.57
C PHE A 107 -12.23 -1.32 -4.14
N LYS A 108 -12.37 -2.62 -3.93
CA LYS A 108 -13.58 -3.35 -4.27
C LYS A 108 -14.15 -4.04 -3.05
N ARG A 109 -15.47 -3.92 -2.87
CA ARG A 109 -16.15 -4.73 -1.87
C ARG A 109 -16.41 -6.12 -2.45
N GLN A 110 -16.03 -7.14 -1.67
CA GLN A 110 -16.15 -8.52 -2.07
C GLN A 110 -17.57 -9.04 -1.79
N THR A 111 -17.89 -10.22 -2.31
CA THR A 111 -19.22 -10.83 -2.09
C THR A 111 -19.50 -11.13 -0.63
N ASP A 112 -18.48 -11.32 0.20
CA ASP A 112 -18.62 -11.50 1.65
C ASP A 112 -18.78 -10.20 2.44
N GLY A 113 -18.80 -9.06 1.72
CA GLY A 113 -18.95 -7.74 2.32
C GLY A 113 -17.63 -7.08 2.73
N SER A 114 -16.51 -7.79 2.65
CA SER A 114 -15.22 -7.20 3.00
C SER A 114 -14.68 -6.33 1.86
N TRP A 115 -13.91 -5.31 2.22
CA TRP A 115 -13.23 -4.44 1.26
C TRP A 115 -11.80 -4.90 1.05
N LYS A 116 -11.31 -4.77 -0.18
CA LYS A 116 -9.91 -5.08 -0.51
C LYS A 116 -9.36 -4.07 -1.49
N PHE A 117 -8.04 -3.86 -1.43
CA PHE A 117 -7.34 -3.09 -2.46
C PHE A 117 -7.45 -3.83 -3.78
N HIS A 118 -7.77 -3.11 -4.84
CA HIS A 118 -7.83 -3.68 -6.19
C HIS A 118 -6.76 -3.10 -7.09
N ILE A 119 -6.51 -1.81 -6.98
CA ILE A 119 -5.43 -1.13 -7.71
C ILE A 119 -4.72 -0.23 -6.70
N ASN A 120 -3.41 -0.33 -6.67
CA ASN A 120 -2.57 0.51 -5.84
C ASN A 120 -1.49 1.11 -6.73
N VAL A 121 -1.53 2.42 -6.93
CA VAL A 121 -0.55 3.15 -7.73
C VAL A 121 0.28 4.01 -6.79
N LEU A 122 1.60 3.84 -6.83
CA LEU A 122 2.52 4.61 -6.00
C LEU A 122 3.43 5.45 -6.88
N THR A 123 3.59 6.72 -6.51
CA THR A 123 4.51 7.63 -7.19
C THR A 123 5.42 8.28 -6.18
N SER A 124 6.72 8.30 -6.49
CA SER A 124 7.72 8.95 -5.64
C SER A 124 7.72 10.46 -5.84
N ASP A 125 7.93 11.19 -4.73
CA ASP A 125 8.20 12.64 -4.81
C ASP A 125 9.66 12.90 -5.24
N ASN A 126 10.48 11.85 -5.34
CA ASN A 126 11.92 11.92 -5.68
C ASN A 126 12.19 11.28 -7.03
N PRO A 127 11.79 11.89 -8.15
CA PRO A 127 11.93 11.28 -9.48
C PRO A 127 13.38 11.04 -9.89
N SER A 128 14.33 11.74 -9.28
CA SER A 128 15.76 11.56 -9.57
C SER A 128 16.32 10.24 -9.06
N SER A 129 15.60 9.54 -8.19
CA SER A 129 16.01 8.24 -7.68
C SER A 129 15.64 7.10 -8.65
N ALA A 130 14.97 7.42 -9.73
CA ALA A 130 14.56 6.46 -10.74
C ALA A 130 15.77 6.02 -11.60
#